data_298a504f13d572dae7391fed248be94d
#
_entry.id   298a504f13d572dae7391fed248be94d
#
_cell.length_a   1.000
_cell.length_b   1.000
_cell.length_c   1.000
_cell.angle_alpha   90.00
_cell.angle_beta   90.00
_cell.angle_gamma   90.00
#
_symmetry.space_group_name_H-M   'P 1'
#
loop_
_entity.id
_entity.type
_entity.pdbx_description
1 polymer ?
#
loop_
_entity_poly.entity_id
_entity_poly.type
_entity_poly.pdbx_seq_one_letter_code
_entity_poly.pdbx_strand_id
1 'polypeptide(L)'
;MKHSCRAALLALFAFATAAYAQGTSNTVFLIARPGMPDPNFRETVVLATQQEGAEATGVIINRPTDRSLAEMLQGERFKPFKEPIFFGGPVAPQGLFAVFQADRFSGAAVPMLPGLYLAVVPDSIDALLNSPPPKIRFFSGYSGWAPGQLRGELDRGDWLVVDADAATVFLKDTSRLWQDMVRRARAIRADAAPMMR
;
A
#
# COMPACT_ATOMS: atom_id res chain seq x y z
N MET A 1 -15.13 19.87 72.40
CA MET A 1 -14.89 20.56 71.10
C MET A 1 -14.13 19.58 70.18
N LYS A 2 -14.82 19.02 69.22
CA LYS A 2 -14.28 17.95 68.28
C LYS A 2 -14.10 18.55 66.95
N HIS A 3 -12.87 18.71 66.48
CA HIS A 3 -12.57 19.12 65.09
C HIS A 3 -12.42 17.89 64.24
N SER A 4 -13.37 17.69 63.33
CA SER A 4 -13.32 16.68 62.26
C SER A 4 -12.53 17.23 61.06
N CYS A 5 -11.35 16.65 60.84
CA CYS A 5 -10.54 16.85 59.63
C CYS A 5 -11.11 15.96 58.52
N ARG A 6 -11.73 16.56 57.49
CA ARG A 6 -12.11 15.85 56.26
C ARG A 6 -10.91 15.85 55.34
N ALA A 7 -10.31 14.69 55.17
CA ALA A 7 -9.31 14.45 54.13
C ALA A 7 -10.01 14.28 52.79
N ALA A 8 -9.74 15.20 51.86
CA ALA A 8 -10.17 15.10 50.48
C ALA A 8 -9.20 14.19 49.74
N LEU A 9 -9.71 13.02 49.30
CA LEU A 9 -8.97 12.08 48.47
C LEU A 9 -9.08 12.55 47.00
N LEU A 10 -8.01 13.16 46.48
CA LEU A 10 -7.86 13.44 45.04
C LEU A 10 -7.49 12.14 44.33
N ALA A 11 -8.45 11.55 43.64
CA ALA A 11 -8.17 10.45 42.72
C ALA A 11 -7.54 11.01 41.44
N LEU A 12 -6.24 10.77 41.28
CA LEU A 12 -5.53 10.98 39.99
C LEU A 12 -6.00 9.90 39.01
N PHE A 13 -6.86 10.30 38.09
CA PHE A 13 -7.11 9.48 36.89
C PHE A 13 -5.89 9.60 35.97
N ALA A 14 -5.01 8.61 36.03
CA ALA A 14 -3.97 8.43 35.04
C ALA A 14 -4.65 7.95 33.71
N PHE A 15 -4.82 8.87 32.76
CA PHE A 15 -5.12 8.51 31.39
C PHE A 15 -3.90 7.78 30.84
N ALA A 16 -3.96 6.45 30.83
CA ALA A 16 -3.06 5.64 30.05
C ALA A 16 -3.40 5.90 28.56
N THR A 17 -2.65 6.80 27.93
CA THR A 17 -2.62 6.89 26.48
C THR A 17 -2.04 5.59 25.98
N ALA A 18 -2.90 4.68 25.49
CA ALA A 18 -2.46 3.54 24.72
C ALA A 18 -1.76 4.10 23.48
N ALA A 19 -0.43 4.15 23.52
CA ALA A 19 0.39 4.31 22.35
C ALA A 19 0.07 3.08 21.47
N TYR A 20 -0.71 3.28 20.43
CA TYR A 20 -0.80 2.30 19.35
C TYR A 20 0.63 2.12 18.84
N ALA A 21 1.23 1.01 19.21
CA ALA A 21 2.47 0.56 18.60
C ALA A 21 2.20 0.49 17.10
N GLN A 22 2.76 1.44 16.35
CA GLN A 22 2.81 1.37 14.91
C GLN A 22 3.73 0.20 14.62
N GLY A 23 3.12 -0.99 14.43
CA GLY A 23 3.84 -2.13 13.90
C GLY A 23 4.52 -1.66 12.64
N THR A 24 5.83 -1.85 12.55
CA THR A 24 6.61 -1.50 11.36
C THR A 24 6.04 -2.31 10.20
N SER A 25 5.20 -1.68 9.38
CA SER A 25 4.74 -2.32 8.15
C SER A 25 5.94 -2.38 7.21
N ASN A 26 6.37 -3.59 6.88
CA ASN A 26 7.43 -3.80 5.89
C ASN A 26 6.84 -3.59 4.49
N THR A 27 6.72 -2.32 4.09
CA THR A 27 6.22 -1.96 2.76
C THR A 27 7.39 -1.76 1.82
N VAL A 28 7.37 -2.49 0.72
CA VAL A 28 8.43 -2.50 -0.30
C VAL A 28 7.82 -2.47 -1.70
N PHE A 29 8.65 -2.14 -2.69
CA PHE A 29 8.37 -2.52 -4.06
C PHE A 29 8.91 -3.91 -4.34
N LEU A 30 8.04 -4.80 -4.81
CA LEU A 30 8.40 -6.08 -5.39
C LEU A 30 8.47 -5.89 -6.91
N ILE A 31 9.66 -6.04 -7.47
CA ILE A 31 9.89 -5.89 -8.90
C ILE A 31 10.02 -7.30 -9.49
N ALA A 32 9.15 -7.66 -10.41
CA ALA A 32 9.22 -8.94 -11.09
C ALA A 32 10.59 -9.11 -11.77
N ARG A 33 11.25 -10.23 -11.53
CA ARG A 33 12.54 -10.53 -12.17
C ARG A 33 12.38 -10.59 -13.69
N PRO A 34 13.39 -10.23 -14.47
CA PRO A 34 13.37 -10.50 -15.91
C PRO A 34 13.13 -11.99 -16.19
N GLY A 35 12.17 -12.28 -17.07
CA GLY A 35 11.77 -13.64 -17.39
C GLY A 35 10.80 -14.28 -16.37
N MET A 36 10.13 -13.50 -15.52
CA MET A 36 9.03 -13.97 -14.68
C MET A 36 8.03 -14.78 -15.53
N PRO A 37 7.77 -16.07 -15.19
CA PRO A 37 6.91 -16.91 -16.00
C PRO A 37 5.42 -16.60 -15.82
N ASP A 38 5.01 -16.10 -14.65
CA ASP A 38 3.62 -15.77 -14.36
C ASP A 38 3.17 -14.56 -15.19
N PRO A 39 2.18 -14.72 -16.09
CA PRO A 39 1.69 -13.63 -16.93
C PRO A 39 1.04 -12.49 -16.13
N ASN A 40 0.50 -12.77 -14.94
CA ASN A 40 -0.08 -11.74 -14.08
C ASN A 40 0.99 -10.80 -13.53
N PHE A 41 2.22 -11.27 -13.36
CA PHE A 41 3.29 -10.51 -12.72
C PHE A 41 4.48 -10.20 -13.64
N ARG A 42 4.49 -10.67 -14.88
CA ARG A 42 5.57 -10.35 -15.82
C ARG A 42 5.70 -8.83 -15.99
N GLU A 43 6.92 -8.30 -15.82
CA GLU A 43 7.25 -6.87 -15.96
C GLU A 43 6.41 -5.95 -15.06
N THR A 44 6.11 -6.40 -13.84
CA THR A 44 5.36 -5.60 -12.87
C THR A 44 6.23 -5.04 -11.76
N VAL A 45 5.74 -3.93 -11.20
CA VAL A 45 6.15 -3.36 -9.92
C VAL A 45 4.94 -3.39 -9.00
N VAL A 46 5.05 -4.12 -7.88
CA VAL A 46 3.98 -4.24 -6.89
C VAL A 46 4.36 -3.45 -5.64
N LEU A 47 3.53 -2.52 -5.22
CA LEU A 47 3.59 -1.96 -3.88
C LEU A 47 3.00 -2.99 -2.93
N ALA A 48 3.81 -3.62 -2.11
CA ALA A 48 3.40 -4.70 -1.22
C ALA A 48 3.73 -4.39 0.24
N THR A 49 2.86 -4.81 1.15
CA THR A 49 3.08 -4.74 2.58
C THR A 49 2.78 -6.07 3.24
N GLN A 50 3.49 -6.36 4.32
CA GLN A 50 3.24 -7.50 5.17
C GLN A 50 3.38 -7.09 6.62
N GLN A 51 2.36 -7.38 7.43
CA GLN A 51 2.49 -7.34 8.88
C GLN A 51 3.07 -8.68 9.36
N GLU A 52 3.79 -8.64 10.46
CA GLU A 52 4.42 -9.84 11.01
C GLU A 52 3.38 -10.95 11.26
N GLY A 53 3.63 -12.14 10.69
CA GLY A 53 2.74 -13.31 10.80
C GLY A 53 1.46 -13.25 9.96
N ALA A 54 1.22 -12.16 9.20
CA ALA A 54 0.03 -12.00 8.37
C ALA A 54 0.30 -12.33 6.89
N GLU A 55 -0.79 -12.37 6.12
CA GLU A 55 -0.76 -12.43 4.66
C GLU A 55 -0.14 -11.16 4.08
N ALA A 56 0.66 -11.29 3.03
CA ALA A 56 1.14 -10.13 2.30
C ALA A 56 0.06 -9.66 1.30
N THR A 57 -0.10 -8.36 1.19
CA THR A 57 -1.04 -7.73 0.25
C THR A 57 -0.39 -6.57 -0.48
N GLY A 58 -0.84 -6.29 -1.70
CA GLY A 58 -0.31 -5.18 -2.48
C GLY A 58 -1.09 -4.92 -3.75
N VAL A 59 -0.61 -3.95 -4.53
CA VAL A 59 -1.19 -3.59 -5.83
C VAL A 59 -0.09 -3.35 -6.87
N ILE A 60 -0.33 -3.80 -8.10
CA ILE A 60 0.53 -3.54 -9.25
C ILE A 60 0.37 -2.06 -9.63
N ILE A 61 1.46 -1.30 -9.63
CA ILE A 61 1.40 0.16 -9.83
C ILE A 61 1.79 0.62 -11.23
N ASN A 62 2.11 -0.30 -12.15
CA ASN A 62 2.57 0.02 -13.50
C ASN A 62 1.74 -0.64 -14.62
N ARG A 63 0.49 -1.01 -14.35
CA ARG A 63 -0.46 -1.54 -15.35
C ARG A 63 -1.72 -0.68 -15.43
N PRO A 64 -1.66 0.52 -16.06
CA PRO A 64 -2.86 1.30 -16.32
C PRO A 64 -3.75 0.55 -17.31
N THR A 65 -5.06 0.62 -17.09
CA THR A 65 -6.06 0.19 -18.09
C THR A 65 -6.36 1.36 -19.05
N ASP A 66 -7.19 1.11 -20.03
CA ASP A 66 -7.69 2.13 -20.97
C ASP A 66 -8.93 2.88 -20.45
N ARG A 67 -9.33 2.68 -19.19
CA ARG A 67 -10.57 3.23 -18.60
C ARG A 67 -10.32 3.94 -17.29
N SER A 68 -11.13 4.99 -17.09
CA SER A 68 -11.23 5.74 -15.83
C SER A 68 -12.57 5.47 -15.12
N LEU A 69 -12.69 5.83 -13.83
CA LEU A 69 -13.98 5.75 -13.14
C LEU A 69 -15.01 6.68 -13.76
N ALA A 70 -14.59 7.85 -14.26
CA ALA A 70 -15.46 8.81 -14.92
C ALA A 70 -16.11 8.25 -16.20
N GLU A 71 -15.44 7.31 -16.88
CA GLU A 71 -15.95 6.65 -18.09
C GLU A 71 -16.77 5.40 -17.77
N MET A 72 -16.42 4.68 -16.73
CA MET A 72 -17.06 3.41 -16.38
C MET A 72 -18.35 3.56 -15.59
N LEU A 73 -18.46 4.61 -14.78
CA LEU A 73 -19.57 4.79 -13.84
C LEU A 73 -20.32 6.08 -14.11
N GLN A 74 -21.66 6.01 -13.98
CA GLN A 74 -22.53 7.17 -14.14
C GLN A 74 -22.68 7.92 -12.80
N GLY A 75 -22.73 9.25 -12.86
CA GLY A 75 -22.98 10.13 -11.74
C GLY A 75 -21.90 11.19 -11.52
N GLU A 76 -22.30 12.32 -10.96
CA GLU A 76 -21.45 13.49 -10.76
C GLU A 76 -20.21 13.20 -9.90
N ARG A 77 -20.34 12.30 -8.90
CA ARG A 77 -19.26 11.94 -7.98
C ARG A 77 -18.06 11.25 -8.67
N PHE A 78 -18.27 10.67 -9.86
CA PHE A 78 -17.20 9.98 -10.58
C PHE A 78 -16.48 10.87 -11.59
N LYS A 79 -17.06 11.99 -12.00
CA LYS A 79 -16.49 12.93 -12.99
C LYS A 79 -15.08 13.44 -12.66
N PRO A 80 -14.67 13.63 -11.38
CA PRO A 80 -13.30 14.05 -11.05
C PRO A 80 -12.25 13.00 -11.36
N PHE A 81 -12.59 11.70 -11.41
CA PHE A 81 -11.65 10.59 -11.51
C PHE A 81 -11.39 10.21 -12.96
N LYS A 82 -10.61 11.04 -13.66
CA LYS A 82 -10.28 10.91 -15.09
C LYS A 82 -9.00 10.12 -15.34
N GLU A 83 -8.19 9.86 -14.31
CA GLU A 83 -7.01 9.02 -14.45
C GLU A 83 -7.42 7.56 -14.67
N PRO A 84 -6.63 6.78 -15.43
CA PRO A 84 -6.93 5.37 -15.66
C PRO A 84 -6.96 4.60 -14.35
N ILE A 85 -7.85 3.60 -14.25
CA ILE A 85 -7.79 2.57 -13.24
C ILE A 85 -6.61 1.66 -13.58
N PHE A 86 -5.88 1.19 -12.57
CA PHE A 86 -4.79 0.25 -12.76
C PHE A 86 -5.25 -1.18 -12.48
N PHE A 87 -4.71 -2.16 -13.19
CA PHE A 87 -4.84 -3.55 -12.80
C PHE A 87 -3.95 -3.80 -11.58
N GLY A 88 -4.55 -3.98 -10.41
CA GLY A 88 -3.82 -4.14 -9.13
C GLY A 88 -3.36 -5.55 -8.83
N GLY A 89 -3.92 -6.56 -9.53
CA GLY A 89 -3.56 -7.95 -9.36
C GLY A 89 -4.70 -8.93 -9.60
N PRO A 90 -4.43 -10.25 -9.56
CA PRO A 90 -5.38 -11.29 -9.94
C PRO A 90 -6.47 -11.58 -8.90
N VAL A 91 -6.32 -11.10 -7.67
CA VAL A 91 -7.30 -11.37 -6.60
C VAL A 91 -8.43 -10.35 -6.69
N ALA A 92 -9.66 -10.82 -6.66
CA ALA A 92 -10.89 -10.02 -6.77
C ALA A 92 -10.84 -8.99 -7.93
N PRO A 93 -10.61 -9.40 -9.19
CA PRO A 93 -10.35 -8.49 -10.31
C PRO A 93 -11.53 -7.57 -10.66
N GLN A 94 -12.74 -7.86 -10.17
CA GLN A 94 -13.91 -7.00 -10.29
C GLN A 94 -14.08 -6.02 -9.11
N GLY A 95 -13.26 -6.17 -8.06
CA GLY A 95 -13.26 -5.29 -6.90
C GLY A 95 -12.53 -3.98 -7.19
N LEU A 96 -13.01 -2.89 -6.60
CA LEU A 96 -12.36 -1.59 -6.64
C LEU A 96 -11.56 -1.36 -5.36
N PHE A 97 -10.30 -1.01 -5.51
CA PHE A 97 -9.35 -0.72 -4.46
C PHE A 97 -8.74 0.66 -4.70
N ALA A 98 -8.18 1.30 -3.66
CA ALA A 98 -7.53 2.58 -3.82
C ALA A 98 -6.29 2.73 -2.95
N VAL A 99 -5.20 3.22 -3.53
CA VAL A 99 -4.06 3.75 -2.76
C VAL A 99 -4.20 5.27 -2.72
N PHE A 100 -4.07 5.84 -1.53
CA PHE A 100 -4.27 7.27 -1.33
C PHE A 100 -3.37 7.84 -0.22
N GLN A 101 -3.14 9.16 -0.29
CA GLN A 101 -2.41 9.88 0.77
C GLN A 101 -3.39 10.68 1.63
N ALA A 102 -3.22 10.55 2.96
CA ALA A 102 -3.93 11.34 3.95
C ALA A 102 -3.09 11.41 5.24
N ASP A 103 -3.18 12.52 5.96
CA ASP A 103 -2.52 12.63 7.27
C ASP A 103 -3.12 11.65 8.29
N ARG A 104 -4.44 11.45 8.19
CA ARG A 104 -5.21 10.48 8.99
C ARG A 104 -6.35 9.93 8.14
N PHE A 105 -6.71 8.69 8.38
CA PHE A 105 -7.89 8.08 7.80
C PHE A 105 -8.64 7.29 8.89
N SER A 106 -9.93 7.58 9.03
CA SER A 106 -10.80 6.96 10.05
C SER A 106 -11.51 5.69 9.57
N GLY A 107 -11.44 5.39 8.27
CA GLY A 107 -12.01 4.18 7.68
C GLY A 107 -11.08 2.99 7.78
N ALA A 108 -11.58 1.81 7.38
CA ALA A 108 -10.78 0.60 7.30
C ALA A 108 -9.84 0.66 6.08
N ALA A 109 -8.54 0.76 6.33
CA ALA A 109 -7.50 0.73 5.30
C ALA A 109 -6.23 0.09 5.83
N VAL A 110 -5.46 -0.51 4.95
CA VAL A 110 -4.15 -1.08 5.27
C VAL A 110 -3.10 0.04 5.22
N PRO A 111 -2.40 0.34 6.32
CA PRO A 111 -1.30 1.29 6.29
C PRO A 111 -0.15 0.71 5.47
N MET A 112 0.31 1.48 4.47
CA MET A 112 1.42 1.10 3.60
C MET A 112 2.71 1.82 4.02
N LEU A 113 2.72 3.14 3.97
CA LEU A 113 3.81 4.03 4.40
C LEU A 113 3.21 5.13 5.29
N PRO A 114 4.02 5.92 6.00
CA PRO A 114 3.53 7.08 6.71
C PRO A 114 2.68 7.98 5.79
N GLY A 115 1.40 8.14 6.13
CA GLY A 115 0.45 8.90 5.33
C GLY A 115 0.00 8.25 4.02
N LEU A 116 0.37 7.00 3.73
CA LEU A 116 -0.07 6.24 2.55
C LEU A 116 -0.87 5.02 2.98
N TYR A 117 -2.04 4.83 2.42
CA TYR A 117 -2.99 3.78 2.79
C TYR A 117 -3.53 3.04 1.56
N LEU A 118 -3.88 1.77 1.73
CA LEU A 118 -4.64 0.96 0.76
C LEU A 118 -6.04 0.69 1.31
N ALA A 119 -7.06 1.26 0.68
CA ALA A 119 -8.47 0.96 0.97
C ALA A 119 -8.88 -0.33 0.26
N VAL A 120 -9.42 -1.26 1.05
CA VAL A 120 -9.78 -2.63 0.59
C VAL A 120 -11.25 -2.97 0.82
N VAL A 121 -12.00 -2.12 1.54
CA VAL A 121 -13.42 -2.35 1.84
C VAL A 121 -14.31 -1.32 1.13
N PRO A 122 -15.53 -1.70 0.70
CA PRO A 122 -16.44 -0.83 -0.03
C PRO A 122 -16.74 0.50 0.66
N ASP A 123 -16.98 0.49 1.97
CA ASP A 123 -17.31 1.72 2.74
C ASP A 123 -16.18 2.74 2.70
N SER A 124 -14.92 2.28 2.74
CA SER A 124 -13.75 3.15 2.62
C SER A 124 -13.61 3.72 1.20
N ILE A 125 -13.91 2.92 0.18
CA ILE A 125 -13.93 3.38 -1.21
C ILE A 125 -15.02 4.44 -1.39
N ASP A 126 -16.24 4.21 -0.87
CA ASP A 126 -17.31 5.18 -0.93
C ASP A 126 -16.99 6.51 -0.22
N ALA A 127 -16.34 6.43 0.94
CA ALA A 127 -15.87 7.62 1.64
C ALA A 127 -14.85 8.43 0.80
N LEU A 128 -13.91 7.75 0.16
CA LEU A 128 -12.91 8.38 -0.73
C LEU A 128 -13.52 8.96 -2.01
N LEU A 129 -14.55 8.33 -2.56
CA LEU A 129 -15.29 8.85 -3.73
C LEU A 129 -16.08 10.11 -3.40
N ASN A 130 -16.61 10.21 -2.17
CA ASN A 130 -17.39 11.36 -1.71
C ASN A 130 -16.51 12.53 -1.24
N SER A 131 -15.30 12.25 -0.75
CA SER A 131 -14.34 13.25 -0.28
C SER A 131 -12.92 12.83 -0.66
N PRO A 132 -12.54 12.99 -1.94
CA PRO A 132 -11.28 12.49 -2.45
C PRO A 132 -10.09 13.29 -1.91
N PRO A 133 -9.05 12.61 -1.41
CA PRO A 133 -7.80 13.25 -1.07
C PRO A 133 -7.06 13.73 -2.35
N PRO A 134 -6.11 14.67 -2.22
CA PRO A 134 -5.37 15.21 -3.38
C PRO A 134 -4.61 14.17 -4.20
N LYS A 135 -4.19 13.08 -3.56
CA LYS A 135 -3.52 11.96 -4.23
C LYS A 135 -4.27 10.68 -3.94
N ILE A 136 -4.86 10.13 -4.98
CA ILE A 136 -5.57 8.86 -4.98
C ILE A 136 -5.37 8.16 -6.32
N ARG A 137 -5.22 6.83 -6.28
CA ARG A 137 -5.16 5.97 -7.47
C ARG A 137 -6.04 4.76 -7.25
N PHE A 138 -6.86 4.44 -8.24
CA PHE A 138 -7.78 3.32 -8.18
C PHE A 138 -7.22 2.09 -8.90
N PHE A 139 -7.59 0.92 -8.38
CA PHE A 139 -7.14 -0.37 -8.86
C PHE A 139 -8.32 -1.32 -9.02
N SER A 140 -8.29 -2.12 -10.07
CA SER A 140 -9.13 -3.29 -10.28
C SER A 140 -8.37 -4.51 -9.78
N GLY A 141 -8.87 -5.16 -8.75
CA GLY A 141 -8.19 -6.27 -8.08
C GLY A 141 -6.97 -5.85 -7.25
N TYR A 142 -6.36 -6.83 -6.60
CA TYR A 142 -5.15 -6.68 -5.81
C TYR A 142 -4.25 -7.91 -5.91
N SER A 143 -3.02 -7.80 -5.42
CA SER A 143 -2.06 -8.90 -5.29
C SER A 143 -2.07 -9.40 -3.86
N GLY A 144 -2.24 -10.70 -3.66
CA GLY A 144 -2.26 -11.33 -2.35
C GLY A 144 -1.37 -12.56 -2.31
N TRP A 145 -0.73 -12.79 -1.17
CA TRP A 145 0.10 -13.96 -0.89
C TRP A 145 -0.36 -14.63 0.40
N ALA A 146 -0.58 -15.92 0.34
CA ALA A 146 -0.83 -16.73 1.53
C ALA A 146 0.39 -16.67 2.49
N PRO A 147 0.20 -17.00 3.78
CA PRO A 147 1.29 -17.03 4.75
C PRO A 147 2.48 -17.86 4.24
N GLY A 148 3.68 -17.27 4.22
CA GLY A 148 4.90 -17.91 3.73
C GLY A 148 5.10 -17.96 2.21
N GLN A 149 4.07 -17.71 1.41
CA GLN A 149 4.17 -17.75 -0.05
C GLN A 149 5.17 -16.71 -0.58
N LEU A 150 5.00 -15.43 -0.19
CA LEU A 150 5.91 -14.36 -0.62
C LEU A 150 7.36 -14.66 -0.23
N ARG A 151 7.56 -15.20 0.98
CA ARG A 151 8.90 -15.58 1.44
C ARG A 151 9.53 -16.63 0.51
N GLY A 152 8.78 -17.67 0.15
CA GLY A 152 9.24 -18.69 -0.79
C GLY A 152 9.58 -18.13 -2.18
N GLU A 153 8.80 -17.16 -2.67
CA GLU A 153 9.05 -16.48 -3.95
C GLU A 153 10.31 -15.60 -3.89
N LEU A 154 10.52 -14.89 -2.77
CA LEU A 154 11.73 -14.11 -2.53
C LEU A 154 12.98 -15.00 -2.47
N ASP A 155 12.89 -16.13 -1.77
CA ASP A 155 14.00 -17.09 -1.63
C ASP A 155 14.39 -17.74 -2.99
N ARG A 156 13.43 -17.92 -3.90
CA ARG A 156 13.68 -18.36 -5.29
C ARG A 156 14.20 -17.23 -6.20
N GLY A 157 14.19 -15.98 -5.73
CA GLY A 157 14.61 -14.82 -6.53
C GLY A 157 13.61 -14.41 -7.60
N ASP A 158 12.31 -14.72 -7.40
CA ASP A 158 11.25 -14.31 -8.30
C ASP A 158 11.02 -12.79 -8.28
N TRP A 159 11.36 -12.16 -7.16
CA TRP A 159 11.26 -10.73 -6.93
C TRP A 159 12.60 -10.07 -6.60
N LEU A 160 12.82 -8.89 -7.16
CA LEU A 160 13.81 -7.94 -6.65
C LEU A 160 13.07 -6.99 -5.68
N VAL A 161 13.73 -6.60 -4.60
CA VAL A 161 13.13 -5.75 -3.56
C VAL A 161 13.82 -4.40 -3.53
N VAL A 162 13.01 -3.34 -3.45
CA VAL A 162 13.46 -1.96 -3.30
C VAL A 162 12.55 -1.26 -2.30
N ASP A 163 13.11 -0.39 -1.48
CA ASP A 163 12.34 0.42 -0.54
C ASP A 163 11.28 1.23 -1.27
N ALA A 164 10.05 1.18 -0.73
CA ALA A 164 8.92 1.88 -1.31
C ALA A 164 8.95 3.37 -0.96
N ASP A 165 8.47 4.18 -1.90
CA ASP A 165 8.24 5.61 -1.70
C ASP A 165 6.90 6.03 -2.33
N ALA A 166 6.22 6.99 -1.70
CA ALA A 166 4.91 7.43 -2.16
C ALA A 166 4.95 8.18 -3.50
N ALA A 167 6.07 8.80 -3.85
CA ALA A 167 6.19 9.55 -5.11
C ALA A 167 6.12 8.61 -6.31
N THR A 168 6.81 7.47 -6.23
CA THR A 168 6.79 6.42 -7.26
C THR A 168 5.38 5.85 -7.47
N VAL A 169 4.59 5.70 -6.39
CA VAL A 169 3.21 5.18 -6.48
C VAL A 169 2.31 6.05 -7.34
N PHE A 170 2.52 7.38 -7.35
CA PHE A 170 1.67 8.34 -8.06
C PHE A 170 2.31 8.90 -9.36
N LEU A 171 3.32 8.24 -9.91
CA LEU A 171 3.86 8.60 -11.22
C LEU A 171 2.77 8.52 -12.28
N LYS A 172 2.64 9.57 -13.10
CA LYS A 172 1.66 9.61 -14.19
C LYS A 172 2.05 8.68 -15.33
N ASP A 173 3.31 8.71 -15.74
CA ASP A 173 3.85 7.80 -16.74
C ASP A 173 4.57 6.64 -16.05
N THR A 174 4.04 5.44 -16.20
CA THR A 174 4.58 4.20 -15.65
C THR A 174 5.11 3.25 -16.73
N SER A 175 5.17 3.68 -17.98
CA SER A 175 5.52 2.85 -19.14
C SER A 175 6.92 2.23 -19.03
N ARG A 176 7.86 2.92 -18.38
CA ARG A 176 9.24 2.46 -18.16
C ARG A 176 9.53 2.08 -16.71
N LEU A 177 8.53 2.15 -15.83
CA LEU A 177 8.76 1.99 -14.39
C LEU A 177 9.41 0.65 -14.04
N TRP A 178 8.97 -0.45 -14.65
CA TRP A 178 9.59 -1.75 -14.38
C TRP A 178 11.07 -1.79 -14.75
N GLN A 179 11.45 -1.32 -15.95
CA GLN A 179 12.84 -1.31 -16.40
C GLN A 179 13.72 -0.44 -15.48
N ASP A 180 13.19 0.72 -15.07
CA ASP A 180 13.89 1.66 -14.21
C ASP A 180 14.11 1.04 -12.82
N MET A 181 13.10 0.37 -12.28
CA MET A 181 13.19 -0.29 -10.98
C MET A 181 14.08 -1.53 -11.00
N VAL A 182 14.13 -2.29 -12.11
CA VAL A 182 15.11 -3.38 -12.29
C VAL A 182 16.54 -2.83 -12.24
N ARG A 183 16.81 -1.69 -12.93
CA ARG A 183 18.13 -1.04 -12.88
C ARG A 183 18.47 -0.57 -11.46
N ARG A 184 17.53 0.08 -10.77
CA ARG A 184 17.69 0.55 -9.39
C ARG A 184 18.01 -0.61 -8.44
N ALA A 185 17.26 -1.72 -8.51
CA ALA A 185 17.47 -2.89 -7.68
C ALA A 185 18.86 -3.54 -7.91
N ARG A 186 19.32 -3.57 -9.17
CA ARG A 186 20.66 -4.11 -9.51
C ARG A 186 21.77 -3.22 -8.99
N ALA A 187 21.64 -1.90 -9.07
CA ALA A 187 22.63 -0.96 -8.53
C ALA A 187 22.75 -1.13 -7.01
N ILE A 188 21.63 -1.18 -6.26
CA ILE A 188 21.65 -1.40 -4.81
C ILE A 188 22.37 -2.71 -4.44
N ARG A 189 22.15 -3.80 -5.21
CA ARG A 189 22.83 -5.08 -4.97
C ARG A 189 24.32 -5.01 -5.27
N ALA A 190 24.74 -4.29 -6.30
CA ALA A 190 26.14 -4.10 -6.63
C ALA A 190 26.89 -3.32 -5.54
N ASP A 191 26.27 -2.28 -5.00
CA ASP A 191 26.83 -1.45 -3.93
C ASP A 191 26.89 -2.21 -2.58
N ALA A 192 25.97 -3.15 -2.35
CA ALA A 192 25.92 -3.98 -1.14
C ALA A 192 26.89 -5.18 -1.19
N ALA A 193 27.44 -5.52 -2.36
CA ALA A 193 28.41 -6.60 -2.47
C ALA A 193 29.77 -6.14 -1.89
N PRO A 194 30.34 -6.82 -0.86
CA PRO A 194 31.63 -6.44 -0.33
C PRO A 194 32.68 -6.54 -1.44
N MET A 195 33.53 -5.50 -1.57
CA MET A 195 34.72 -5.56 -2.42
C MET A 195 35.61 -6.64 -1.85
N MET A 196 35.50 -7.86 -2.36
CA MET A 196 36.50 -8.89 -2.14
C MET A 196 37.76 -8.47 -2.94
N ARG A 197 38.69 -7.89 -2.26
CA ARG A 197 40.09 -7.76 -2.68
C ARG A 197 40.93 -8.76 -1.92
#